data_29dd9f7ff695d77f098810a9902c3ebd
#
_entry.id   29dd9f7ff695d77f098810a9902c3ebd
#
_cell.length_a   1.000
_cell.length_b   1.000
_cell.length_c   1.000
_cell.angle_alpha   90.00
_cell.angle_beta   90.00
_cell.angle_gamma   90.00
#
_symmetry.space_group_name_H-M   'P 1'
#
loop_
_entity.id
_entity.type
_entity.pdbx_description
1 polymer ?
#
loop_
_entity_poly.entity_id
_entity_poly.type
_entity_poly.pdbx_seq_one_letter_code
_entity_poly.pdbx_strand_id
1 'polypeptide(L)'
;MQFEWDEQKRKANIRKHGFDFRDAGKVFNSPMLVAPDNRYDYGEDRWIGIGMLEGRTVVVIFTERDDTIRIISIMKAMTYEKNKYEQHLRNQLGYD
;
A
#
# COMPACT_ATOMS: atom_id res chain seq x y z
N MET A 1 -10.67 -1.33 -12.15
CA MET A 1 -9.99 -0.56 -11.10
C MET A 1 -9.02 0.41 -11.74
N GLN A 2 -9.13 1.69 -11.43
CA GLN A 2 -8.27 2.73 -11.96
C GLN A 2 -7.42 3.30 -10.83
N PHE A 3 -6.21 3.74 -11.19
CA PHE A 3 -5.30 4.38 -10.25
C PHE A 3 -5.06 5.82 -10.67
N GLU A 4 -4.94 6.71 -9.70
CA GLU A 4 -4.56 8.10 -9.91
C GLU A 4 -3.58 8.54 -8.82
N TRP A 5 -2.91 9.65 -9.05
CA TRP A 5 -1.97 10.22 -8.09
C TRP A 5 -1.62 11.64 -8.50
N ASP A 6 -1.01 12.36 -7.57
CA ASP A 6 -0.38 13.64 -7.84
C ASP A 6 1.01 13.39 -8.41
N GLU A 7 1.31 13.93 -9.58
CA GLU A 7 2.56 13.65 -10.28
C GLU A 7 3.80 14.12 -9.52
N GLN A 8 3.70 15.24 -8.81
CA GLN A 8 4.81 15.71 -8.00
C GLN A 8 5.06 14.79 -6.80
N LYS A 9 3.99 14.28 -6.21
CA LYS A 9 4.12 13.30 -5.12
C LYS A 9 4.73 11.99 -5.61
N ARG A 10 4.37 11.56 -6.83
CA ARG A 10 4.99 10.38 -7.43
C ARG A 10 6.50 10.54 -7.52
N LYS A 11 6.95 11.66 -8.08
CA LYS A 11 8.39 11.95 -8.21
C LYS A 11 9.08 12.03 -6.86
N ALA A 12 8.46 12.69 -5.89
CA ALA A 12 9.01 12.81 -4.54
C ALA A 12 9.08 11.44 -3.87
N ASN A 13 8.10 10.57 -4.09
CA ASN A 13 8.09 9.24 -3.52
C ASN A 13 9.25 8.38 -4.07
N ILE A 14 9.54 8.48 -5.36
CA ILE A 14 10.68 7.79 -5.96
C ILE A 14 11.98 8.24 -5.29
N ARG A 15 12.16 9.55 -5.13
CA ARG A 15 13.37 10.09 -4.49
C ARG A 15 13.49 9.65 -3.05
N LYS A 16 12.39 9.63 -2.31
CA LYS A 16 12.41 9.37 -0.87
C LYS A 16 12.42 7.88 -0.54
N HIS A 17 11.65 7.09 -1.26
CA HIS A 17 11.41 5.68 -0.95
C HIS A 17 11.85 4.70 -2.03
N GLY A 18 12.13 5.18 -3.23
CA GLY A 18 12.57 4.34 -4.34
C GLY A 18 11.44 3.58 -5.03
N PHE A 19 10.18 3.90 -4.77
CA PHE A 19 9.05 3.23 -5.38
C PHE A 19 8.24 4.20 -6.24
N ASP A 20 7.81 3.72 -7.40
CA ASP A 20 7.03 4.49 -8.36
C ASP A 20 5.54 4.15 -8.22
N PHE A 21 4.69 5.17 -8.13
CA PHE A 21 3.23 4.96 -8.03
C PHE A 21 2.67 4.21 -9.24
N ARG A 22 3.36 4.26 -10.39
CA ARG A 22 2.93 3.52 -11.58
C ARG A 22 2.96 2.02 -11.38
N ASP A 23 3.67 1.52 -10.37
CA ASP A 23 3.72 0.11 -10.02
C ASP A 23 2.62 -0.31 -9.05
N ALA A 24 1.70 0.58 -8.68
CA ALA A 24 0.65 0.29 -7.72
C ALA A 24 -0.20 -0.92 -8.15
N GLY A 25 -0.48 -1.06 -9.45
CA GLY A 25 -1.25 -2.19 -9.94
C GLY A 25 -0.67 -3.54 -9.56
N LYS A 26 0.66 -3.65 -9.51
CA LYS A 26 1.33 -4.89 -9.10
C LYS A 26 1.06 -5.19 -7.64
N VAL A 27 1.09 -4.17 -6.78
CA VAL A 27 0.81 -4.35 -5.35
C VAL A 27 -0.63 -4.79 -5.15
N PHE A 28 -1.58 -4.15 -5.82
CA PHE A 28 -3.00 -4.46 -5.68
C PHE A 28 -3.37 -5.82 -6.31
N ASN A 29 -2.53 -6.37 -7.16
CA ASN A 29 -2.69 -7.73 -7.67
C ASN A 29 -2.11 -8.80 -6.74
N SER A 30 -1.34 -8.40 -5.73
CA SER A 30 -0.86 -9.33 -4.71
C SER A 30 -1.91 -9.48 -3.60
N PRO A 31 -1.81 -10.53 -2.76
CA PRO A 31 -2.60 -10.56 -1.54
C PRO A 31 -2.25 -9.34 -0.70
N MET A 32 -3.26 -8.66 -0.15
CA MET A 32 -3.03 -7.44 0.64
C MET A 32 -3.69 -7.55 2.01
N LEU A 33 -3.01 -7.00 3.00
CA LEU A 33 -3.58 -6.75 4.31
C LEU A 33 -3.91 -5.26 4.39
N VAL A 34 -5.20 -4.93 4.49
CA VAL A 34 -5.66 -3.54 4.43
C VAL A 34 -6.39 -3.17 5.73
N ALA A 35 -6.09 -1.99 6.24
CA ALA A 35 -6.73 -1.44 7.43
C ALA A 35 -6.91 0.08 7.26
N PRO A 36 -7.89 0.67 7.99
CA PRO A 36 -8.02 2.12 7.97
C PRO A 36 -6.78 2.80 8.56
N ASP A 37 -6.40 3.94 7.98
CA ASP A 37 -5.33 4.77 8.52
C ASP A 37 -5.93 5.82 9.44
N ASN A 38 -5.96 5.54 10.73
CA ASN A 38 -6.55 6.40 11.75
C ASN A 38 -5.51 7.20 12.54
N ARG A 39 -4.26 7.28 12.02
CA ARG A 39 -3.18 7.96 12.74
C ARG A 39 -3.43 9.46 12.88
N TYR A 40 -4.09 10.06 11.89
CA TYR A 40 -4.38 11.49 11.85
C TYR A 40 -5.78 11.71 11.28
N ASP A 41 -6.33 12.90 11.52
CA ASP A 41 -7.53 13.35 10.82
C ASP A 41 -7.10 14.04 9.53
N TYR A 42 -7.28 13.34 8.42
CA TYR A 42 -6.86 13.83 7.08
C TYR A 42 -7.98 14.59 6.37
N GLY A 43 -9.18 14.67 6.99
CA GLY A 43 -10.35 15.19 6.29
C GLY A 43 -10.91 14.27 5.23
N GLU A 44 -10.40 13.05 5.13
CA GLU A 44 -10.83 12.01 4.18
C GLU A 44 -10.45 10.65 4.75
N ASP A 45 -11.13 9.61 4.29
CA ASP A 45 -10.79 8.23 4.67
C ASP A 45 -9.54 7.78 3.93
N ARG A 46 -8.54 7.34 4.67
CA ARG A 46 -7.30 6.77 4.13
C ARG A 46 -7.12 5.35 4.60
N TRP A 47 -6.43 4.58 3.79
CA TRP A 47 -6.17 3.16 4.03
C TRP A 47 -4.68 2.89 4.01
N ILE A 48 -4.26 1.94 4.84
CA ILE A 48 -2.91 1.40 4.83
C ILE A 48 -3.02 -0.02 4.29
N GLY A 49 -2.34 -0.29 3.18
CA GLY A 49 -2.27 -1.63 2.61
C GLY A 49 -0.85 -2.15 2.65
N ILE A 50 -0.69 -3.41 3.05
CA ILE A 50 0.60 -4.09 2.99
C ILE A 50 0.48 -5.15 1.92
N GLY A 51 1.42 -5.18 0.98
CA GLY A 51 1.41 -6.13 -0.13
C GLY A 51 2.81 -6.35 -0.66
N MET A 52 2.89 -6.99 -1.83
CA MET A 52 4.17 -7.34 -2.45
C MET A 52 4.40 -6.55 -3.72
N LEU A 53 5.62 -6.09 -3.91
CA LEU A 53 6.07 -5.47 -5.16
C LEU A 53 7.44 -6.02 -5.50
N GLU A 54 7.47 -6.84 -6.55
CA GLU A 54 8.72 -7.43 -7.08
C GLU A 54 9.56 -8.09 -5.97
N GLY A 55 8.91 -8.94 -5.18
CA GLY A 55 9.58 -9.71 -4.13
C GLY A 55 9.82 -8.95 -2.85
N ARG A 56 9.38 -7.70 -2.75
CA ARG A 56 9.55 -6.90 -1.53
C ARG A 56 8.19 -6.59 -0.90
N THR A 57 8.15 -6.62 0.43
CA THR A 57 6.95 -6.22 1.17
C THR A 57 6.93 -4.69 1.24
N VAL A 58 5.83 -4.11 0.80
CA VAL A 58 5.66 -2.65 0.77
C VAL A 58 4.38 -2.23 1.47
N VAL A 59 4.34 -0.97 1.89
CA VAL A 59 3.16 -0.35 2.47
C VAL A 59 2.67 0.72 1.51
N VAL A 60 1.39 0.68 1.18
CA VAL A 60 0.74 1.67 0.31
C VAL A 60 -0.27 2.43 1.14
N ILE A 61 -0.18 3.76 1.10
CA ILE A 61 -1.21 4.64 1.66
C ILE A 61 -2.05 5.13 0.50
N PHE A 62 -3.37 4.98 0.61
CA PHE A 62 -4.26 5.32 -0.49
C PHE A 62 -5.63 5.76 0.01
N THR A 63 -6.38 6.42 -0.86
CA THR A 63 -7.81 6.67 -0.67
C THR A 63 -8.57 5.99 -1.80
N GLU A 64 -9.84 5.75 -1.59
CA GLU A 64 -10.70 5.12 -2.58
C GLU A 64 -11.91 6.01 -2.82
N ARG A 65 -12.19 6.28 -4.08
CA ARG A 65 -13.33 7.09 -4.48
C ARG A 65 -13.95 6.46 -5.74
N ASP A 66 -15.17 5.96 -5.59
CA ASP A 66 -15.84 5.22 -6.65
C ASP A 66 -14.96 4.04 -7.08
N ASP A 67 -14.63 3.90 -8.36
CA ASP A 67 -13.79 2.82 -8.86
C ASP A 67 -12.32 3.22 -8.97
N THR A 68 -11.93 4.37 -8.40
CA THR A 68 -10.59 4.91 -8.53
C THR A 68 -9.87 4.86 -7.20
N ILE A 69 -8.64 4.38 -7.22
CA ILE A 69 -7.74 4.35 -6.07
C ILE A 69 -6.70 5.44 -6.27
N ARG A 70 -6.66 6.38 -5.32
CA ARG A 70 -5.68 7.46 -5.34
C ARG A 70 -4.50 7.08 -4.45
N ILE A 71 -3.34 6.93 -5.07
CA ILE A 71 -2.10 6.56 -4.38
C ILE A 71 -1.50 7.80 -3.72
N ILE A 72 -1.16 7.68 -2.43
CA ILE A 72 -0.58 8.79 -1.66
C ILE A 72 0.90 8.52 -1.38
N SER A 73 1.25 7.26 -1.06
CA SER A 73 2.61 6.90 -0.72
C SER A 73 2.83 5.40 -0.92
N ILE A 74 4.04 5.02 -1.35
CA ILE A 74 4.48 3.61 -1.36
C ILE A 74 5.86 3.58 -0.71
N MET A 75 6.02 2.75 0.32
CA MET A 75 7.27 2.68 1.05
C MET A 75 7.58 1.25 1.46
N LYS A 76 8.84 0.99 1.77
CA LYS A 76 9.27 -0.32 2.26
C LYS A 76 8.59 -0.61 3.60
N ALA A 77 8.12 -1.84 3.78
CA ALA A 77 7.54 -2.26 5.05
C ALA A 77 8.62 -2.35 6.13
N MET A 78 8.27 -1.92 7.33
CA MET A 78 9.11 -2.14 8.51
C MET A 78 8.98 -3.60 8.93
N THR A 79 9.92 -4.05 9.76
CA THR A 79 9.95 -5.45 10.21
C THR A 79 8.63 -5.89 10.83
N TYR A 80 8.04 -5.05 11.72
CA TYR A 80 6.77 -5.43 12.35
C TYR A 80 5.62 -5.49 11.34
N GLU A 81 5.63 -4.63 10.32
CA GLU A 81 4.62 -4.65 9.26
C GLU A 81 4.77 -5.89 8.39
N LYS A 82 6.00 -6.24 8.05
CA LYS A 82 6.29 -7.45 7.28
C LYS A 82 5.83 -8.70 8.04
N ASN A 83 6.07 -8.74 9.36
CA ASN A 83 5.66 -9.85 10.19
C ASN A 83 4.13 -9.99 10.23
N LYS A 84 3.41 -8.87 10.35
CA LYS A 84 1.95 -8.87 10.32
C LYS A 84 1.43 -9.39 8.98
N TYR A 85 2.06 -8.97 7.89
CA TYR A 85 1.67 -9.40 6.55
C TYR A 85 1.89 -10.90 6.38
N GLU A 86 3.04 -11.41 6.80
CA GLU A 86 3.34 -12.84 6.71
C GLU A 86 2.38 -13.67 7.56
N GLN A 87 2.03 -13.19 8.74
CA GLN A 87 1.03 -13.84 9.59
C GLN A 87 -0.34 -13.87 8.92
N HIS A 88 -0.72 -12.76 8.30
CA HIS A 88 -1.98 -12.67 7.55
C HIS A 88 -2.04 -13.69 6.41
N LEU A 89 -0.94 -13.84 5.66
CA LEU A 89 -0.86 -14.82 4.59
C LEU A 89 -0.99 -16.25 5.12
N ARG A 90 -0.32 -16.57 6.22
CA ARG A 90 -0.42 -17.90 6.85
C ARG A 90 -1.85 -18.20 7.26
N ASN A 91 -2.53 -17.24 7.87
CA ASN A 91 -3.92 -17.42 8.30
C ASN A 91 -4.84 -17.70 7.11
N GLN A 92 -4.63 -17.00 6.01
CA GLN A 92 -5.42 -17.21 4.80
C GLN A 92 -5.16 -18.56 4.14
N LEU A 93 -3.93 -19.08 4.27
CA LEU A 93 -3.56 -20.39 3.72
C LEU A 93 -3.88 -21.53 4.67
N GLY A 94 -4.37 -21.24 5.88
CA GLY A 94 -4.69 -22.25 6.86
C GLY A 94 -3.49 -22.79 7.63
N TYR A 95 -2.38 -22.08 7.61
CA TYR A 95 -1.19 -22.42 8.42
C TYR A 95 -1.24 -21.65 9.73
N ASP A 96 -1.32 -22.33 10.82
CA ASP A 96 -1.35 -21.72 12.14
C ASP A 96 -0.01 -21.80 12.86
#